data_f861d52da31bf941f4fc8ddd002dcab8
#
_entry.id   f861d52da31bf941f4fc8ddd002dcab8
#
_cell.length_a   1.000
_cell.length_b   1.000
_cell.length_c   1.000
_cell.angle_alpha   90.00
_cell.angle_beta   90.00
_cell.angle_gamma   90.00
#
_symmetry.space_group_name_H-M   'P 1'
#
loop_
_entity.id
_entity.type
_entity.pdbx_description
1 polymer ?
#
loop_
_entity_poly.entity_id
_entity_poly.type
_entity_poly.pdbx_seq_one_letter_code
_entity_poly.pdbx_strand_id
1 'polypeptide(L)'
;YFPRVDLSTGIGREQLTSPGQTTTNMTRRGATLSLNQMIYDGFATRDEVAKLNYTRLVRYYEILDASESTALEAARAYLDVLRYRELSTLVRENFSQHEQVFDQIQQRVQAGVGRRVDLEQAGGRLALAHTNLLTEASNLNDVSARYQRIVGELPPDELVMPELLKQGIPATPEEALKQAYQGN
;
A
#
# COMPACT_ATOMS: atom_id res chain seq x y z
N TYR A 1 23.36 31.27 3.63
CA TYR A 1 24.07 32.54 3.29
C TYR A 1 25.55 32.31 2.96
N PHE A 2 25.87 31.36 2.04
CA PHE A 2 27.25 31.19 1.61
C PHE A 2 27.56 32.10 0.42
N PRO A 3 28.76 32.68 0.35
CA PRO A 3 29.19 33.45 -0.82
C PRO A 3 29.28 32.52 -2.05
N ARG A 4 28.88 33.01 -3.19
CA ARG A 4 29.07 32.36 -4.47
C ARG A 4 30.31 32.90 -5.15
N VAL A 5 31.24 32.01 -5.51
CA VAL A 5 32.45 32.33 -6.23
C VAL A 5 32.36 31.76 -7.63
N ASP A 6 32.43 32.62 -8.63
CA ASP A 6 32.39 32.23 -10.05
C ASP A 6 33.70 32.64 -10.71
N LEU A 7 34.35 31.72 -11.42
CA LEU A 7 35.50 31.97 -12.26
C LEU A 7 35.09 31.76 -13.73
N SER A 8 35.17 32.81 -14.52
CA SER A 8 34.96 32.74 -15.96
C SER A 8 36.23 33.09 -16.72
N THR A 9 36.58 32.27 -17.71
CA THR A 9 37.71 32.50 -18.58
C THR A 9 37.26 32.48 -20.05
N GLY A 10 37.80 33.37 -20.85
CA GLY A 10 37.46 33.46 -22.27
C GLY A 10 38.66 33.83 -23.14
N ILE A 11 38.75 33.22 -24.30
CA ILE A 11 39.68 33.59 -25.37
C ILE A 11 38.85 33.81 -26.63
N GLY A 12 38.97 34.99 -27.20
CA GLY A 12 38.30 35.36 -28.44
C GLY A 12 39.17 36.10 -29.42
N ARG A 13 38.87 36.03 -30.71
CA ARG A 13 39.44 36.90 -31.71
C ARG A 13 38.48 38.04 -31.94
N GLU A 14 38.98 39.27 -31.86
CA GLU A 14 38.22 40.48 -32.07
C GLU A 14 38.78 41.20 -33.32
N GLN A 15 37.92 41.58 -34.26
CA GLN A 15 38.22 42.32 -35.42
C GLN A 15 37.54 43.69 -35.31
N LEU A 16 38.33 44.71 -35.19
CA LEU A 16 37.87 46.07 -35.12
C LEU A 16 38.01 46.72 -36.48
N THR A 17 36.92 47.11 -37.14
CA THR A 17 36.89 47.81 -38.41
C THR A 17 36.20 49.16 -38.21
N SER A 18 36.93 50.25 -38.42
CA SER A 18 36.39 51.59 -38.38
C SER A 18 36.44 52.24 -39.75
N PRO A 19 35.42 53.02 -40.14
CA PRO A 19 35.45 53.73 -41.47
C PRO A 19 36.68 54.62 -41.55
N GLY A 20 37.49 54.40 -42.59
CA GLY A 20 38.73 55.17 -42.82
C GLY A 20 40.00 54.76 -42.10
N GLN A 21 39.94 53.64 -41.33
CA GLN A 21 41.10 53.06 -40.65
C GLN A 21 41.35 51.62 -41.04
N THR A 22 42.59 51.17 -40.90
CA THR A 22 42.99 49.78 -41.17
C THR A 22 42.32 48.83 -40.19
N THR A 23 41.75 47.75 -40.67
CA THR A 23 41.16 46.70 -39.83
C THR A 23 42.23 46.10 -38.90
N THR A 24 41.99 46.15 -37.59
CA THR A 24 42.93 45.59 -36.60
C THR A 24 42.32 44.27 -36.06
N ASN A 25 43.13 43.22 -36.15
CA ASN A 25 42.81 41.91 -35.56
C ASN A 25 43.58 41.74 -34.23
N MET A 26 42.85 41.47 -33.16
CA MET A 26 43.47 41.24 -31.84
C MET A 26 42.93 39.97 -31.17
N THR A 27 43.74 39.34 -30.36
CA THR A 27 43.26 38.23 -29.52
C THR A 27 42.95 38.76 -28.11
N ARG A 28 41.69 38.71 -27.77
CA ARG A 28 41.23 39.07 -26.41
C ARG A 28 41.32 37.86 -25.51
N ARG A 29 41.98 38.01 -24.39
CA ARG A 29 42.02 37.02 -23.31
C ARG A 29 41.50 37.68 -22.06
N GLY A 30 40.58 37.02 -21.37
CA GLY A 30 40.01 37.53 -20.12
C GLY A 30 39.83 36.41 -19.10
N ALA A 31 40.09 36.73 -17.88
CA ALA A 31 39.68 35.91 -16.72
C ALA A 31 39.00 36.84 -15.72
N THR A 32 37.79 36.44 -15.26
CA THR A 32 37.03 37.18 -14.28
C THR A 32 36.71 36.28 -13.11
N LEU A 33 37.11 36.71 -11.91
CA LEU A 33 36.74 36.10 -10.65
C LEU A 33 35.69 36.98 -10.00
N SER A 34 34.50 36.43 -9.77
CA SER A 34 33.37 37.14 -9.15
C SER A 34 33.04 36.49 -7.81
N LEU A 35 32.89 37.31 -6.77
CA LEU A 35 32.40 36.93 -5.46
C LEU A 35 31.07 37.66 -5.22
N ASN A 36 29.99 36.87 -5.11
CA ASN A 36 28.67 37.40 -4.81
C ASN A 36 28.24 36.94 -3.41
N GLN A 37 28.04 37.89 -2.52
CA GLN A 37 27.54 37.65 -1.17
C GLN A 37 26.23 38.39 -0.99
N MET A 38 25.15 37.66 -0.72
CA MET A 38 23.87 38.25 -0.33
C MET A 38 24.00 38.75 1.13
N ILE A 39 23.73 40.00 1.36
CA ILE A 39 23.83 40.63 2.67
C ILE A 39 22.44 40.71 3.30
N TYR A 40 21.42 41.06 2.52
CA TYR A 40 20.06 41.21 2.98
C TYR A 40 19.07 40.91 1.84
N ASP A 41 18.06 40.09 2.09
CA ASP A 41 17.04 39.64 1.12
C ASP A 41 15.59 39.91 1.59
N GLY A 42 15.39 40.80 2.56
CA GLY A 42 14.07 41.09 3.10
C GLY A 42 13.47 39.87 3.88
N PHE A 43 14.30 39.05 4.52
CA PHE A 43 13.94 37.86 5.26
C PHE A 43 13.47 36.64 4.36
N ALA A 44 13.51 36.76 3.04
CA ALA A 44 13.04 35.71 2.15
C ALA A 44 13.71 34.35 2.43
N THR A 45 15.05 34.32 2.61
CA THR A 45 15.76 33.08 2.97
C THR A 45 15.34 32.53 4.33
N ARG A 46 15.13 33.37 5.32
CA ARG A 46 14.68 32.96 6.65
C ARG A 46 13.31 32.30 6.58
N ASP A 47 12.38 32.90 5.85
CA ASP A 47 11.01 32.41 5.74
C ASP A 47 10.96 31.13 4.88
N GLU A 48 11.79 31.03 3.85
CA GLU A 48 11.92 29.78 3.09
C GLU A 48 12.50 28.64 3.95
N VAL A 49 13.50 28.90 4.79
CA VAL A 49 14.02 27.90 5.76
C VAL A 49 12.93 27.50 6.76
N ALA A 50 12.15 28.45 7.28
CA ALA A 50 11.03 28.14 8.17
C ALA A 50 9.98 27.26 7.47
N LYS A 51 9.58 27.60 6.25
CA LYS A 51 8.68 26.82 5.41
C LYS A 51 9.20 25.39 5.19
N LEU A 52 10.48 25.22 4.84
CA LEU A 52 11.09 23.91 4.65
C LEU A 52 11.11 23.08 5.94
N ASN A 53 11.31 23.72 7.10
CA ASN A 53 11.23 23.04 8.40
C ASN A 53 9.81 22.52 8.69
N TYR A 54 8.78 23.34 8.42
CA TYR A 54 7.38 22.88 8.56
C TYR A 54 7.04 21.78 7.55
N THR A 55 7.54 21.91 6.31
CA THR A 55 7.37 20.85 5.30
C THR A 55 8.00 19.53 5.76
N ARG A 56 9.20 19.58 6.38
CA ARG A 56 9.83 18.39 6.97
C ARG A 56 8.96 17.76 8.06
N LEU A 57 8.33 18.59 8.90
CA LEU A 57 7.44 18.10 9.96
C LEU A 57 6.18 17.44 9.38
N VAL A 58 5.59 18.03 8.33
CA VAL A 58 4.48 17.41 7.58
C VAL A 58 4.89 16.04 7.05
N ARG A 59 6.04 15.93 6.39
CA ARG A 59 6.54 14.64 5.86
C ARG A 59 6.79 13.60 6.95
N TYR A 60 7.21 14.03 8.13
CA TYR A 60 7.36 13.13 9.27
C TYR A 60 6.01 12.54 9.72
N TYR A 61 4.97 13.36 9.84
CA TYR A 61 3.64 12.88 10.19
C TYR A 61 3.00 12.03 9.09
N GLU A 62 3.25 12.34 7.80
CA GLU A 62 2.83 11.49 6.68
C GLU A 62 3.45 10.08 6.75
N ILE A 63 4.71 9.95 7.20
CA ILE A 63 5.36 8.65 7.40
C ILE A 63 4.68 7.88 8.54
N LEU A 64 4.35 8.54 9.64
CA LEU A 64 3.65 7.90 10.75
C LEU A 64 2.27 7.39 10.32
N ASP A 65 1.48 8.24 9.65
CA ASP A 65 0.16 7.88 9.12
C ASP A 65 0.23 6.68 8.15
N ALA A 66 1.17 6.72 7.20
CA ALA A 66 1.39 5.62 6.27
C ALA A 66 1.81 4.32 6.99
N SER A 67 2.64 4.43 8.04
CA SER A 67 3.06 3.28 8.86
C SER A 67 1.88 2.65 9.60
N GLU A 68 1.04 3.46 10.25
CA GLU A 68 -0.15 2.99 10.97
C GLU A 68 -1.17 2.36 10.03
N SER A 69 -1.42 3.00 8.88
CA SER A 69 -2.32 2.48 7.84
C SER A 69 -1.83 1.13 7.31
N THR A 70 -0.53 1.01 7.01
CA THR A 70 0.06 -0.25 6.53
C THR A 70 -0.01 -1.35 7.59
N ALA A 71 0.24 -1.02 8.86
CA ALA A 71 0.12 -1.97 9.97
C ALA A 71 -1.33 -2.48 10.12
N LEU A 72 -2.31 -1.58 10.00
CA LEU A 72 -3.73 -1.95 10.05
C LEU A 72 -4.13 -2.85 8.87
N GLU A 73 -3.65 -2.53 7.65
CA GLU A 73 -3.89 -3.36 6.47
C GLU A 73 -3.24 -4.76 6.61
N ALA A 74 -2.03 -4.84 7.16
CA ALA A 74 -1.36 -6.11 7.42
C ALA A 74 -2.13 -6.97 8.45
N ALA A 75 -2.60 -6.35 9.53
CA ALA A 75 -3.43 -7.02 10.53
C ALA A 75 -4.75 -7.56 9.93
N ARG A 76 -5.42 -6.76 9.10
CA ARG A 76 -6.63 -7.19 8.39
C ARG A 76 -6.34 -8.35 7.43
N ALA A 77 -5.27 -8.26 6.65
CA ALA A 77 -4.87 -9.33 5.73
C ALA A 77 -4.57 -10.64 6.46
N TYR A 78 -3.91 -10.57 7.62
CA TYR A 78 -3.65 -11.72 8.49
C TYR A 78 -4.95 -12.39 8.96
N LEU A 79 -5.87 -11.61 9.50
CA LEU A 79 -7.16 -12.11 9.99
C LEU A 79 -8.05 -12.65 8.87
N ASP A 80 -7.99 -12.05 7.68
CA ASP A 80 -8.70 -12.54 6.50
C ASP A 80 -8.20 -13.92 6.08
N VAL A 81 -6.88 -14.13 5.99
CA VAL A 81 -6.32 -15.45 5.67
C VAL A 81 -6.75 -16.49 6.69
N LEU A 82 -6.66 -16.17 7.99
CA LEU A 82 -7.07 -17.07 9.05
C LEU A 82 -8.55 -17.44 8.94
N ARG A 83 -9.42 -16.47 8.74
CA ARG A 83 -10.86 -16.67 8.55
C ARG A 83 -11.17 -17.54 7.33
N TYR A 84 -10.54 -17.27 6.17
CA TYR A 84 -10.82 -18.02 4.95
C TYR A 84 -10.24 -19.45 4.97
N ARG A 85 -9.17 -19.70 5.72
CA ARG A 85 -8.72 -21.09 5.98
C ARG A 85 -9.75 -21.88 6.76
N GLU A 86 -10.33 -21.27 7.78
CA GLU A 86 -11.38 -21.90 8.58
C GLU A 86 -12.65 -22.14 7.77
N LEU A 87 -13.09 -21.15 7.00
CA LEU A 87 -14.20 -21.30 6.06
C LEU A 87 -13.95 -22.39 5.04
N SER A 88 -12.74 -22.47 4.45
CA SER A 88 -12.39 -23.52 3.51
C SER A 88 -12.51 -24.93 4.12
N THR A 89 -12.18 -25.10 5.39
CA THR A 89 -12.37 -26.35 6.12
C THR A 89 -13.85 -26.66 6.28
N LEU A 90 -14.65 -25.70 6.76
CA LEU A 90 -16.08 -25.86 6.97
C LEU A 90 -16.85 -26.18 5.68
N VAL A 91 -16.54 -25.52 4.54
CA VAL A 91 -17.22 -25.81 3.28
C VAL A 91 -16.81 -27.15 2.70
N ARG A 92 -15.59 -27.63 2.96
CA ARG A 92 -15.15 -28.99 2.58
C ARG A 92 -15.90 -30.05 3.36
N GLU A 93 -16.06 -29.86 4.66
CA GLU A 93 -16.87 -30.75 5.51
C GLU A 93 -18.33 -30.75 5.07
N ASN A 94 -18.89 -29.57 4.79
CA ASN A 94 -20.25 -29.42 4.29
C ASN A 94 -20.47 -30.16 2.96
N PHE A 95 -19.52 -30.01 2.01
CA PHE A 95 -19.56 -30.75 0.77
C PHE A 95 -19.55 -32.26 0.98
N SER A 96 -18.65 -32.77 1.85
CA SER A 96 -18.57 -34.21 2.17
C SER A 96 -19.85 -34.74 2.81
N GLN A 97 -20.51 -33.95 3.67
CA GLN A 97 -21.81 -34.31 4.23
C GLN A 97 -22.91 -34.41 3.17
N HIS A 98 -22.95 -33.45 2.25
CA HIS A 98 -23.93 -33.49 1.15
C HIS A 98 -23.68 -34.64 0.19
N GLU A 99 -22.43 -35.02 -0.06
CA GLU A 99 -22.05 -36.17 -0.86
C GLU A 99 -22.55 -37.49 -0.22
N GLN A 100 -22.31 -37.65 1.10
CA GLN A 100 -22.81 -38.81 1.85
C GLN A 100 -24.34 -38.92 1.83
N VAL A 101 -25.04 -37.79 2.02
CA VAL A 101 -26.51 -37.75 1.98
C VAL A 101 -27.03 -38.10 0.58
N PHE A 102 -26.40 -37.56 -0.45
CA PHE A 102 -26.77 -37.89 -1.85
C PHE A 102 -26.61 -39.37 -2.12
N ASP A 103 -25.49 -39.98 -1.74
CA ASP A 103 -25.24 -41.41 -1.92
C ASP A 103 -26.27 -42.28 -1.20
N GLN A 104 -26.61 -41.94 0.04
CA GLN A 104 -27.66 -42.65 0.81
C GLN A 104 -29.02 -42.60 0.11
N ILE A 105 -29.42 -41.43 -0.37
CA ILE A 105 -30.69 -41.23 -1.07
C ILE A 105 -30.67 -42.01 -2.41
N GLN A 106 -29.57 -41.97 -3.14
CA GLN A 106 -29.38 -42.71 -4.37
C GLN A 106 -29.56 -44.22 -4.17
N GLN A 107 -28.92 -44.78 -3.15
CA GLN A 107 -29.07 -46.19 -2.80
C GLN A 107 -30.53 -46.58 -2.48
N ARG A 108 -31.22 -45.72 -1.69
CA ARG A 108 -32.64 -45.95 -1.38
C ARG A 108 -33.56 -45.90 -2.60
N VAL A 109 -33.29 -44.98 -3.52
CA VAL A 109 -34.05 -44.89 -4.78
C VAL A 109 -33.77 -46.12 -5.68
N GLN A 110 -32.53 -46.57 -5.78
CA GLN A 110 -32.15 -47.78 -6.50
C GLN A 110 -32.78 -49.04 -5.92
N ALA A 111 -32.92 -49.11 -4.59
CA ALA A 111 -33.62 -50.19 -3.92
C ALA A 111 -35.16 -50.12 -4.00
N GLY A 112 -35.71 -49.10 -4.69
CA GLY A 112 -37.17 -48.93 -4.88
C GLY A 112 -37.92 -48.39 -3.66
N VAL A 113 -37.22 -47.98 -2.60
CA VAL A 113 -37.84 -47.47 -1.34
C VAL A 113 -37.72 -45.93 -1.19
N GLY A 114 -37.03 -45.24 -2.12
CA GLY A 114 -36.88 -43.80 -2.17
C GLY A 114 -37.61 -43.18 -3.36
N ARG A 115 -37.96 -41.88 -3.24
CA ARG A 115 -38.59 -41.10 -4.30
C ARG A 115 -37.54 -40.46 -5.20
N ARG A 116 -37.74 -40.49 -6.50
CA ARG A 116 -36.82 -39.86 -7.48
C ARG A 116 -36.67 -38.35 -7.28
N VAL A 117 -37.75 -37.68 -6.84
CA VAL A 117 -37.74 -36.24 -6.54
C VAL A 117 -36.75 -35.90 -5.41
N ASP A 118 -36.63 -36.76 -4.39
CA ASP A 118 -35.70 -36.56 -3.28
C ASP A 118 -34.22 -36.67 -3.76
N LEU A 119 -33.97 -37.59 -4.73
CA LEU A 119 -32.64 -37.68 -5.34
C LEU A 119 -32.27 -36.47 -6.16
N GLU A 120 -33.18 -35.96 -6.99
CA GLU A 120 -32.96 -34.73 -7.77
C GLU A 120 -32.72 -33.51 -6.86
N GLN A 121 -33.46 -33.40 -5.77
CA GLN A 121 -33.28 -32.35 -4.78
C GLN A 121 -31.92 -32.48 -4.06
N ALA A 122 -31.50 -33.66 -3.69
CA ALA A 122 -30.20 -33.92 -3.06
C ALA A 122 -29.06 -33.63 -4.05
N GLY A 123 -29.24 -33.98 -5.34
CA GLY A 123 -28.27 -33.61 -6.38
C GLY A 123 -28.10 -32.12 -6.56
N GLY A 124 -29.20 -31.36 -6.54
CA GLY A 124 -29.14 -29.89 -6.57
C GLY A 124 -28.40 -29.28 -5.36
N ARG A 125 -28.62 -29.83 -4.15
CA ARG A 125 -27.90 -29.40 -2.94
C ARG A 125 -26.41 -29.73 -2.99
N LEU A 126 -26.05 -30.91 -3.48
CA LEU A 126 -24.66 -31.31 -3.66
C LEU A 126 -23.94 -30.40 -4.68
N ALA A 127 -24.60 -30.09 -5.80
CA ALA A 127 -24.05 -29.16 -6.79
C ALA A 127 -23.83 -27.74 -6.20
N LEU A 128 -24.75 -27.27 -5.36
CA LEU A 128 -24.58 -26.00 -4.66
C LEU A 128 -23.41 -26.05 -3.67
N ALA A 129 -23.29 -27.12 -2.88
CA ALA A 129 -22.18 -27.31 -1.95
C ALA A 129 -20.81 -27.35 -2.68
N HIS A 130 -20.77 -27.99 -3.86
CA HIS A 130 -19.58 -28.01 -4.71
C HIS A 130 -19.21 -26.60 -5.22
N THR A 131 -20.22 -25.83 -5.66
CA THR A 131 -20.00 -24.44 -6.08
C THR A 131 -19.46 -23.58 -4.94
N ASN A 132 -20.00 -23.73 -3.72
CA ASN A 132 -19.50 -23.03 -2.55
C ASN A 132 -18.04 -23.41 -2.24
N LEU A 133 -17.69 -24.70 -2.33
CA LEU A 133 -16.31 -25.15 -2.13
C LEU A 133 -15.32 -24.48 -3.10
N LEU A 134 -15.67 -24.41 -4.38
CA LEU A 134 -14.83 -23.74 -5.40
C LEU A 134 -14.72 -22.23 -5.14
N THR A 135 -15.83 -21.60 -4.75
CA THR A 135 -15.85 -20.16 -4.43
C THR A 135 -14.94 -19.86 -3.25
N GLU A 136 -15.02 -20.62 -2.17
CA GLU A 136 -14.18 -20.38 -1.00
C GLU A 136 -12.70 -20.72 -1.25
N ALA A 137 -12.39 -21.68 -2.11
CA ALA A 137 -11.03 -21.91 -2.56
C ALA A 137 -10.46 -20.71 -3.34
N SER A 138 -11.27 -20.08 -4.22
CA SER A 138 -10.89 -18.86 -4.91
C SER A 138 -10.68 -17.69 -3.95
N ASN A 139 -11.61 -17.50 -3.01
CA ASN A 139 -11.51 -16.47 -1.99
C ASN A 139 -10.23 -16.61 -1.14
N LEU A 140 -9.88 -17.83 -0.75
CA LEU A 140 -8.64 -18.10 -0.01
C LEU A 140 -7.39 -17.72 -0.81
N ASN A 141 -7.38 -17.99 -2.11
CA ASN A 141 -6.29 -17.57 -3.00
C ASN A 141 -6.19 -16.04 -3.07
N ASP A 142 -7.32 -15.35 -3.22
CA ASP A 142 -7.36 -13.89 -3.31
C ASP A 142 -6.85 -13.21 -2.03
N VAL A 143 -7.27 -13.69 -0.85
CA VAL A 143 -6.80 -13.12 0.42
C VAL A 143 -5.34 -13.47 0.68
N SER A 144 -4.86 -14.65 0.24
CA SER A 144 -3.44 -15.02 0.33
C SER A 144 -2.56 -14.15 -0.55
N ALA A 145 -3.01 -13.85 -1.77
CA ALA A 145 -2.32 -12.91 -2.67
C ALA A 145 -2.30 -11.47 -2.10
N ARG A 146 -3.41 -11.04 -1.47
CA ARG A 146 -3.46 -9.75 -0.78
C ARG A 146 -2.47 -9.69 0.38
N TYR A 147 -2.42 -10.73 1.21
CA TYR A 147 -1.45 -10.85 2.28
C TYR A 147 -0.02 -10.75 1.76
N GLN A 148 0.33 -11.53 0.73
CA GLN A 148 1.64 -11.49 0.11
C GLN A 148 2.01 -10.10 -0.41
N ARG A 149 1.06 -9.39 -1.00
CA ARG A 149 1.29 -8.02 -1.51
C ARG A 149 1.62 -7.03 -0.40
N ILE A 150 0.98 -7.16 0.78
CA ILE A 150 1.13 -6.22 1.90
C ILE A 150 2.35 -6.58 2.75
N VAL A 151 2.52 -7.86 3.08
CA VAL A 151 3.58 -8.36 3.99
C VAL A 151 4.87 -8.67 3.25
N GLY A 152 4.80 -8.99 1.93
CA GLY A 152 5.96 -9.31 1.09
C GLY A 152 6.26 -10.79 0.96
N GLU A 153 5.62 -11.66 1.75
CA GLU A 153 5.80 -13.11 1.74
C GLU A 153 4.47 -13.84 1.82
N LEU A 154 4.45 -15.11 1.43
CA LEU A 154 3.24 -15.94 1.53
C LEU A 154 2.84 -16.13 3.00
N PRO A 155 1.53 -16.26 3.29
CA PRO A 155 1.09 -16.54 4.64
C PRO A 155 1.63 -17.90 5.10
N PRO A 156 2.19 -18.00 6.33
CA PRO A 156 2.71 -19.24 6.87
C PRO A 156 1.61 -20.31 6.99
N ASP A 157 1.99 -21.58 6.97
CA ASP A 157 1.03 -22.68 7.07
C ASP A 157 0.26 -22.67 8.39
N GLU A 158 0.94 -22.35 9.50
CA GLU A 158 0.31 -22.19 10.79
C GLU A 158 0.12 -20.71 11.12
N LEU A 159 -1.14 -20.30 11.26
CA LEU A 159 -1.56 -18.98 11.73
C LEU A 159 -2.20 -19.13 13.12
N VAL A 160 -1.76 -18.31 14.05
CA VAL A 160 -2.31 -18.30 15.41
C VAL A 160 -3.35 -17.20 15.54
N MET A 161 -4.52 -17.53 16.11
CA MET A 161 -5.53 -16.54 16.43
C MET A 161 -4.96 -15.57 17.47
N PRO A 162 -4.87 -14.26 17.17
CA PRO A 162 -4.37 -13.29 18.13
C PRO A 162 -5.32 -13.16 19.32
N GLU A 163 -4.76 -12.94 20.50
CA GLU A 163 -5.58 -12.62 21.67
C GLU A 163 -6.29 -11.27 21.46
N LEU A 164 -7.53 -11.21 21.91
CA LEU A 164 -8.30 -9.97 21.88
C LEU A 164 -7.63 -8.93 22.78
N LEU A 165 -7.44 -7.72 22.25
CA LEU A 165 -6.96 -6.59 23.04
C LEU A 165 -8.00 -6.29 24.14
N LYS A 166 -7.59 -6.50 25.40
CA LYS A 166 -8.45 -6.24 26.57
C LYS A 166 -8.18 -4.89 27.23
N GLN A 167 -7.07 -4.25 26.86
CA GLN A 167 -6.63 -2.98 27.44
C GLN A 167 -6.40 -1.95 26.34
N GLY A 168 -6.65 -0.68 26.65
CA GLY A 168 -6.42 0.44 25.72
C GLY A 168 -7.51 0.67 24.68
N ILE A 169 -8.58 -0.16 24.68
CA ILE A 169 -9.74 0.07 23.80
C ILE A 169 -10.76 0.90 24.57
N PRO A 170 -11.19 2.07 24.05
CA PRO A 170 -12.27 2.86 24.66
C PRO A 170 -13.55 2.03 24.79
N ALA A 171 -14.24 2.15 25.92
CA ALA A 171 -15.45 1.38 26.20
C ALA A 171 -16.63 1.85 25.35
N THR A 172 -16.64 3.12 24.94
CA THR A 172 -17.72 3.72 24.15
C THR A 172 -17.20 4.46 22.91
N PRO A 173 -18.01 4.62 21.85
CA PRO A 173 -17.63 5.42 20.68
C PRO A 173 -17.30 6.87 21.02
N GLU A 174 -17.97 7.45 22.04
CA GLU A 174 -17.76 8.82 22.50
C GLU A 174 -16.38 8.99 23.13
N GLU A 175 -15.94 8.01 23.92
CA GLU A 175 -14.58 7.98 24.50
C GLU A 175 -13.52 7.80 23.41
N ALA A 176 -13.78 6.94 22.43
CA ALA A 176 -12.90 6.75 21.28
C ALA A 176 -12.73 8.07 20.48
N LEU A 177 -13.84 8.77 20.23
CA LEU A 177 -13.84 10.06 19.53
C LEU A 177 -13.07 11.12 20.33
N LYS A 178 -13.26 11.18 21.64
CA LYS A 178 -12.54 12.12 22.51
C LYS A 178 -11.03 11.86 22.51
N GLN A 179 -10.62 10.60 22.58
CA GLN A 179 -9.20 10.24 22.49
C GLN A 179 -8.61 10.56 21.11
N ALA A 180 -9.34 10.32 20.03
CA ALA A 180 -8.93 10.68 18.68
C ALA A 180 -8.69 12.19 18.53
N TYR A 181 -9.56 13.03 19.08
CA TYR A 181 -9.37 14.49 19.06
C TYR A 181 -8.23 14.99 19.93
N GLN A 182 -7.83 14.25 20.96
CA GLN A 182 -6.73 14.63 21.85
C GLN A 182 -5.37 14.16 21.32
N GLY A 183 -5.35 13.11 20.50
CA GLY A 183 -4.13 12.51 19.97
C GLY A 183 -3.76 12.91 18.55
N ASN A 184 -4.60 13.73 17.90
CA ASN A 184 -4.43 14.06 16.47
C ASN A 184 -3.95 15.53 16.29
#